data_28f520c727abd23f77c76b9703b25caf
#
_entry.id   28f520c727abd23f77c76b9703b25caf
#
_cell.length_a   1.000
_cell.length_b   1.000
_cell.length_c   1.000
_cell.angle_alpha   90.00
_cell.angle_beta   90.00
_cell.angle_gamma   90.00
#
_symmetry.space_group_name_H-M   'P 1'
#
loop_
_entity.id
_entity.type
_entity.pdbx_description
1 polymer ?
#
loop_
_entity_poly.entity_id
_entity_poly.type
_entity_poly.pdbx_seq_one_letter_code
_entity_poly.pdbx_strand_id
1 'polypeptide(L)'
;MKLHSLSAKDYAKAIGVGVATAVVLSAVMITGLRTGVSPMPGPLALVFASTLLNAKLPLPVGLLFHVAWVTLWSVAYVVLFWDRLSFGRALGLGLALWVLVLVVFFPYVGWGFLGLGVSPMLIVAALVSHLLFALVLWALSAWVFGTHHEAHRYSDA
;
A
#
# COMPACT_ATOMS: atom_id res chain seq x y z
N MET A 1 -26.96 3.56 -2.18
CA MET A 1 -25.56 4.00 -2.09
C MET A 1 -25.44 5.23 -3.00
N LYS A 2 -25.47 6.46 -2.44
CA LYS A 2 -25.24 7.67 -3.24
C LYS A 2 -23.73 7.69 -3.55
N LEU A 3 -23.36 7.44 -4.81
CA LEU A 3 -22.00 7.70 -5.28
C LEU A 3 -21.80 9.22 -5.20
N HIS A 4 -21.15 9.69 -4.15
CA HIS A 4 -20.66 11.07 -4.11
C HIS A 4 -19.67 11.20 -5.26
N SER A 5 -19.95 12.11 -6.19
CA SER A 5 -19.03 12.41 -7.28
C SER A 5 -17.80 13.12 -6.70
N LEU A 6 -16.71 12.37 -6.55
CA LEU A 6 -15.42 12.95 -6.19
C LEU A 6 -15.02 13.98 -7.24
N SER A 7 -14.55 15.13 -6.81
CA SER A 7 -14.04 16.15 -7.72
C SER A 7 -12.66 15.77 -8.26
N ALA A 8 -12.25 16.36 -9.37
CA ALA A 8 -10.88 16.18 -9.89
C ALA A 8 -9.80 16.55 -8.85
N LYS A 9 -10.09 17.53 -7.98
CA LYS A 9 -9.18 17.91 -6.87
C LYS A 9 -9.05 16.80 -5.84
N ASP A 10 -10.13 16.05 -5.54
CA ASP A 10 -10.10 14.97 -4.58
C ASP A 10 -9.28 13.78 -5.12
N TYR A 11 -9.41 13.47 -6.41
CA TYR A 11 -8.55 12.48 -7.07
C TYR A 11 -7.08 12.90 -7.05
N ALA A 12 -6.76 14.17 -7.34
CA ALA A 12 -5.39 14.67 -7.27
C ALA A 12 -4.80 14.55 -5.85
N LYS A 13 -5.60 14.88 -4.81
CA LYS A 13 -5.21 14.69 -3.42
C LYS A 13 -4.98 13.22 -3.08
N ALA A 14 -5.87 12.31 -3.51
CA ALA A 14 -5.74 10.88 -3.28
C ALA A 14 -4.48 10.30 -3.93
N ILE A 15 -4.15 10.73 -5.15
CA ILE A 15 -2.90 10.38 -5.82
C ILE A 15 -1.71 10.91 -5.01
N GLY A 16 -1.75 12.17 -4.54
CA GLY A 16 -0.70 12.76 -3.71
C GLY A 16 -0.48 11.97 -2.41
N VAL A 17 -1.56 11.57 -1.73
CA VAL A 17 -1.50 10.70 -0.54
C VAL A 17 -0.85 9.35 -0.90
N GLY A 18 -1.23 8.75 -2.03
CA GLY A 18 -0.67 7.49 -2.49
C GLY A 18 0.83 7.57 -2.77
N VAL A 19 1.27 8.60 -3.49
CA VAL A 19 2.70 8.81 -3.77
C VAL A 19 3.48 9.05 -2.48
N ALA A 20 2.98 9.90 -1.57
CA ALA A 20 3.62 10.15 -0.28
C ALA A 20 3.72 8.86 0.57
N THR A 21 2.65 8.06 0.62
CA THR A 21 2.66 6.74 1.26
C THR A 21 3.73 5.84 0.65
N ALA A 22 3.80 5.76 -0.68
CA ALA A 22 4.78 4.95 -1.38
C ALA A 22 6.22 5.37 -1.09
N VAL A 23 6.49 6.68 -1.01
CA VAL A 23 7.82 7.21 -0.67
C VAL A 23 8.24 6.77 0.74
N VAL A 24 7.36 6.94 1.73
CA VAL A 24 7.63 6.51 3.11
C VAL A 24 7.91 5.01 3.18
N LEU A 25 7.07 4.19 2.56
CA LEU A 25 7.23 2.73 2.55
C LEU A 25 8.49 2.30 1.81
N SER A 26 8.83 2.94 0.68
CA SER A 26 10.06 2.67 -0.07
C SER A 26 11.31 2.97 0.77
N ALA A 27 11.32 4.08 1.51
CA ALA A 27 12.42 4.44 2.39
C ALA A 27 12.62 3.37 3.48
N VAL A 28 11.54 2.94 4.14
CA VAL A 28 11.59 1.88 5.17
C VAL A 28 12.07 0.56 4.57
N MET A 29 11.51 0.16 3.42
CA MET A 29 11.89 -1.09 2.74
C MET A 29 13.37 -1.10 2.34
N ILE A 30 13.85 -0.03 1.70
CA ILE A 30 15.25 0.06 1.26
C ILE A 30 16.19 0.05 2.47
N THR A 31 15.83 0.77 3.55
CA THR A 31 16.61 0.76 4.80
C THR A 31 16.66 -0.64 5.39
N GLY A 32 15.52 -1.33 5.49
CA GLY A 32 15.45 -2.70 6.00
C GLY A 32 16.31 -3.70 5.21
N LEU A 33 16.30 -3.57 3.87
CA LEU A 33 17.13 -4.41 3.00
C LEU A 33 18.63 -4.09 3.17
N ARG A 34 19.01 -2.80 3.23
CA ARG A 34 20.42 -2.38 3.38
C ARG A 34 21.03 -2.74 4.73
N THR A 35 20.21 -2.73 5.78
CA THR A 35 20.65 -3.07 7.14
C THR A 35 20.57 -4.57 7.44
N GLY A 36 20.04 -5.37 6.53
CA GLY A 36 19.86 -6.82 6.74
C GLY A 36 18.74 -7.18 7.71
N VAL A 37 17.94 -6.21 8.16
CA VAL A 37 16.77 -6.46 9.03
C VAL A 37 15.64 -7.14 8.27
N SER A 38 15.49 -6.83 6.97
CA SER A 38 14.47 -7.45 6.13
C SER A 38 14.91 -8.86 5.70
N PRO A 39 14.09 -9.89 5.93
CA PRO A 39 14.36 -11.26 5.45
C PRO A 39 14.10 -11.44 3.96
N MET A 40 13.62 -10.40 3.25
CA MET A 40 13.31 -10.47 1.83
C MET A 40 14.58 -10.54 0.99
N PRO A 41 14.66 -11.41 -0.04
CA PRO A 41 15.81 -11.49 -0.94
C PRO A 41 16.05 -10.20 -1.75
N GLY A 42 15.02 -9.38 -1.88
CA GLY A 42 15.04 -8.11 -2.60
C GLY A 42 13.71 -7.39 -2.58
N PRO A 43 13.61 -6.19 -3.19
CA PRO A 43 12.36 -5.46 -3.31
C PRO A 43 11.33 -6.26 -4.11
N LEU A 44 10.21 -6.65 -3.49
CA LEU A 44 9.19 -7.50 -4.12
C LEU A 44 8.71 -6.91 -5.46
N ALA A 45 8.48 -5.60 -5.51
CA ALA A 45 8.03 -4.93 -6.74
C ALA A 45 9.05 -5.01 -7.89
N LEU A 46 10.34 -5.01 -7.57
CA LEU A 46 11.41 -5.21 -8.58
C LEU A 46 11.42 -6.64 -9.07
N VAL A 47 11.35 -7.62 -8.15
CA VAL A 47 11.32 -9.04 -8.52
C VAL A 47 10.05 -9.33 -9.35
N PHE A 48 8.90 -8.81 -8.94
CA PHE A 48 7.65 -8.93 -9.68
C PHE A 48 7.76 -8.35 -11.10
N ALA A 49 8.24 -7.10 -11.23
CA ALA A 49 8.40 -6.46 -12.53
C ALA A 49 9.38 -7.23 -13.43
N SER A 50 10.49 -7.73 -12.86
CA SER A 50 11.48 -8.52 -13.58
C SER A 50 10.92 -9.85 -14.06
N THR A 51 10.11 -10.52 -13.25
CA THR A 51 9.42 -11.76 -13.62
C THR A 51 8.37 -11.51 -14.70
N LEU A 52 7.55 -10.45 -14.53
CA LEU A 52 6.48 -10.09 -15.45
C LEU A 52 7.02 -9.76 -16.85
N LEU A 53 8.12 -9.00 -16.91
CA LEU A 53 8.72 -8.55 -18.17
C LEU A 53 9.82 -9.50 -18.70
N ASN A 54 10.06 -10.60 -17.98
CA ASN A 54 11.13 -11.56 -18.28
C ASN A 54 12.49 -10.88 -18.56
N ALA A 55 12.85 -9.89 -17.73
CA ALA A 55 14.04 -9.07 -17.91
C ALA A 55 14.68 -8.70 -16.57
N LYS A 56 16.01 -8.55 -16.57
CA LYS A 56 16.72 -7.96 -15.41
C LYS A 56 16.51 -6.45 -15.43
N LEU A 57 15.77 -5.94 -14.45
CA LEU A 57 15.41 -4.53 -14.35
C LEU A 57 16.23 -3.82 -13.28
N PRO A 58 16.57 -2.53 -13.48
CA PRO A 58 17.22 -1.73 -12.45
C PRO A 58 16.22 -1.32 -11.35
N LEU A 59 16.74 -1.02 -10.16
CA LEU A 59 15.94 -0.65 -8.99
C LEU A 59 14.91 0.46 -9.25
N PRO A 60 15.18 1.54 -10.00
CA PRO A 60 14.19 2.58 -10.28
C PRO A 60 12.91 2.05 -10.94
N VAL A 61 13.00 1.03 -11.78
CA VAL A 61 11.82 0.41 -12.41
C VAL A 61 10.97 -0.30 -11.34
N GLY A 62 11.60 -1.05 -10.43
CA GLY A 62 10.89 -1.67 -9.30
C GLY A 62 10.22 -0.63 -8.40
N LEU A 63 10.89 0.51 -8.17
CA LEU A 63 10.29 1.62 -7.41
C LEU A 63 9.09 2.24 -8.12
N LEU A 64 9.12 2.39 -9.44
CA LEU A 64 7.94 2.86 -10.20
C LEU A 64 6.76 1.90 -10.07
N PHE A 65 7.00 0.58 -10.17
CA PHE A 65 5.96 -0.42 -9.94
C PHE A 65 5.40 -0.33 -8.51
N HIS A 66 6.28 -0.15 -7.51
CA HIS A 66 5.85 0.01 -6.13
C HIS A 66 5.00 1.27 -5.93
N VAL A 67 5.44 2.42 -6.45
CA VAL A 67 4.70 3.69 -6.38
C VAL A 67 3.35 3.55 -7.08
N ALA A 68 3.30 2.98 -8.27
CA ALA A 68 2.06 2.77 -9.00
C ALA A 68 1.08 1.88 -8.21
N TRP A 69 1.57 0.76 -7.66
CA TRP A 69 0.78 -0.17 -6.85
C TRP A 69 0.22 0.48 -5.59
N VAL A 70 1.06 1.12 -4.80
CA VAL A 70 0.66 1.79 -3.56
C VAL A 70 -0.31 2.93 -3.86
N THR A 71 -0.06 3.73 -4.90
CA THR A 71 -0.93 4.83 -5.31
C THR A 71 -2.30 4.31 -5.75
N LEU A 72 -2.35 3.23 -6.55
CA LEU A 72 -3.60 2.60 -6.97
C LEU A 72 -4.48 2.24 -5.76
N TRP A 73 -3.92 1.54 -4.78
CA TRP A 73 -4.67 1.11 -3.60
C TRP A 73 -5.00 2.26 -2.64
N SER A 74 -4.17 3.30 -2.61
CA SER A 74 -4.48 4.52 -1.85
C SER A 74 -5.65 5.28 -2.47
N VAL A 75 -5.69 5.41 -3.80
CA VAL A 75 -6.85 5.98 -4.51
C VAL A 75 -8.09 5.12 -4.31
N ALA A 76 -7.95 3.79 -4.44
CA ALA A 76 -9.05 2.86 -4.19
C ALA A 76 -9.60 3.00 -2.76
N TYR A 77 -8.73 3.14 -1.74
CA TYR A 77 -9.16 3.40 -0.36
C TYR A 77 -9.99 4.67 -0.24
N VAL A 78 -9.53 5.78 -0.81
CA VAL A 78 -10.25 7.06 -0.77
C VAL A 78 -11.59 6.96 -1.50
N VAL A 79 -11.61 6.35 -2.70
CA VAL A 79 -12.84 6.22 -3.51
C VAL A 79 -13.86 5.30 -2.85
N LEU A 80 -13.44 4.14 -2.36
CA LEU A 80 -14.35 3.14 -1.78
C LEU A 80 -14.87 3.53 -0.39
N PHE A 81 -14.08 4.31 0.36
CA PHE A 81 -14.38 4.64 1.73
C PHE A 81 -14.53 6.15 1.99
N TRP A 82 -14.88 6.91 0.93
CA TRP A 82 -14.99 8.37 0.96
C TRP A 82 -15.79 8.89 2.16
N ASP A 83 -16.92 8.25 2.44
CA ASP A 83 -17.82 8.69 3.53
C ASP A 83 -17.21 8.50 4.94
N ARG A 84 -16.17 7.67 5.06
CA ARG A 84 -15.55 7.36 6.34
C ARG A 84 -14.13 6.83 6.18
N LEU A 85 -13.17 7.72 6.02
CA LEU A 85 -11.75 7.39 6.00
C LEU A 85 -11.27 7.05 7.42
N SER A 86 -11.39 5.78 7.82
CA SER A 86 -11.06 5.31 9.17
C SER A 86 -9.88 4.34 9.17
N PHE A 87 -9.14 4.30 10.29
CA PHE A 87 -8.04 3.35 10.44
C PHE A 87 -8.48 1.89 10.24
N GLY A 88 -9.64 1.49 10.77
CA GLY A 88 -10.15 0.13 10.61
C GLY A 88 -10.34 -0.28 9.14
N ARG A 89 -10.78 0.65 8.27
CA ARG A 89 -10.92 0.39 6.84
C ARG A 89 -9.57 0.33 6.12
N ALA A 90 -8.63 1.20 6.50
CA ALA A 90 -7.26 1.14 5.99
C ALA A 90 -6.57 -0.16 6.42
N LEU A 91 -6.77 -0.59 7.67
CA LEU A 91 -6.26 -1.86 8.19
C LEU A 91 -6.88 -3.05 7.44
N GLY A 92 -8.19 -3.05 7.22
CA GLY A 92 -8.87 -4.10 6.44
C GLY A 92 -8.30 -4.22 5.03
N LEU A 93 -8.07 -3.08 4.35
CA LEU A 93 -7.40 -3.06 3.04
C LEU A 93 -5.97 -3.60 3.14
N GLY A 94 -5.18 -3.14 4.11
CA GLY A 94 -3.81 -3.60 4.33
C GLY A 94 -3.74 -5.12 4.55
N LEU A 95 -4.63 -5.68 5.36
CA LEU A 95 -4.69 -7.12 5.60
C LEU A 95 -5.12 -7.90 4.36
N ALA A 96 -6.07 -7.39 3.57
CA ALA A 96 -6.46 -8.00 2.30
C ALA A 96 -5.28 -8.03 1.30
N LEU A 97 -4.53 -6.94 1.20
CA LEU A 97 -3.34 -6.87 0.37
C LEU A 97 -2.20 -7.75 0.89
N TRP A 98 -2.04 -7.89 2.19
CA TRP A 98 -1.11 -8.84 2.79
C TRP A 98 -1.42 -10.28 2.38
N VAL A 99 -2.68 -10.72 2.48
CA VAL A 99 -3.10 -12.04 2.02
C VAL A 99 -2.84 -12.20 0.53
N LEU A 100 -3.16 -11.18 -0.28
CA LEU A 100 -2.90 -11.18 -1.72
C LEU A 100 -1.41 -11.38 -2.03
N VAL A 101 -0.52 -10.72 -1.29
CA VAL A 101 0.93 -10.88 -1.46
C VAL A 101 1.36 -12.31 -1.13
N LEU A 102 0.88 -12.87 -0.04
CA LEU A 102 1.25 -14.23 0.39
C LEU A 102 0.79 -15.31 -0.58
N VAL A 103 -0.43 -15.16 -1.14
CA VAL A 103 -1.11 -16.19 -1.92
C VAL A 103 -0.85 -16.06 -3.41
N VAL A 104 -0.64 -14.84 -3.91
CA VAL A 104 -0.48 -14.58 -5.34
C VAL A 104 0.94 -14.13 -5.68
N PHE A 105 1.43 -13.06 -5.04
CA PHE A 105 2.71 -12.46 -5.45
C PHE A 105 3.91 -13.33 -5.09
N PHE A 106 3.97 -13.90 -3.89
CA PHE A 106 5.10 -14.75 -3.48
C PHE A 106 5.22 -16.01 -4.34
N PRO A 107 4.15 -16.78 -4.62
CA PRO A 107 4.20 -17.87 -5.58
C PRO A 107 4.62 -17.41 -6.98
N TYR A 108 4.06 -16.30 -7.47
CA TYR A 108 4.35 -15.78 -8.81
C TYR A 108 5.82 -15.42 -9.01
N VAL A 109 6.47 -14.83 -8.01
CA VAL A 109 7.89 -14.48 -8.07
C VAL A 109 8.84 -15.63 -7.68
N GLY A 110 8.32 -16.84 -7.50
CA GLY A 110 9.10 -18.03 -7.19
C GLY A 110 9.51 -18.18 -5.72
N TRP A 111 8.92 -17.39 -4.81
CA TRP A 111 9.21 -17.49 -3.37
C TRP A 111 8.38 -18.57 -2.65
N GLY A 112 7.53 -19.27 -3.40
CA GLY A 112 6.66 -20.33 -2.90
C GLY A 112 5.40 -19.80 -2.20
N PHE A 113 4.47 -20.71 -1.94
CA PHE A 113 3.23 -20.37 -1.23
C PHE A 113 3.54 -19.79 0.15
N LEU A 114 2.94 -18.65 0.47
CA LEU A 114 3.20 -17.86 1.68
C LEU A 114 4.67 -17.39 1.85
N GLY A 115 5.52 -17.52 0.84
CA GLY A 115 6.94 -17.21 0.93
C GLY A 115 7.79 -18.29 1.60
N LEU A 116 7.21 -19.46 1.87
CA LEU A 116 7.87 -20.57 2.60
C LEU A 116 9.03 -21.19 1.84
N GLY A 117 9.11 -20.99 0.52
CA GLY A 117 10.26 -21.40 -0.29
C GLY A 117 11.53 -20.60 0.00
N VAL A 118 11.40 -19.46 0.69
CA VAL A 118 12.54 -18.61 1.10
C VAL A 118 12.69 -18.64 2.62
N SER A 119 11.66 -18.19 3.36
CA SER A 119 11.69 -18.15 4.83
C SER A 119 10.28 -17.94 5.41
N PRO A 120 9.90 -18.60 6.51
CA PRO A 120 8.67 -18.30 7.24
C PRO A 120 8.58 -16.85 7.74
N MET A 121 9.72 -16.18 7.94
CA MET A 121 9.79 -14.79 8.36
C MET A 121 9.25 -13.81 7.29
N LEU A 122 9.09 -14.23 6.05
CA LEU A 122 8.46 -13.42 5.01
C LEU A 122 7.00 -13.10 5.30
N ILE A 123 6.28 -14.01 5.97
CA ILE A 123 4.89 -13.79 6.40
C ILE A 123 4.82 -12.58 7.34
N VAL A 124 5.72 -12.57 8.34
CA VAL A 124 5.77 -11.50 9.34
C VAL A 124 6.27 -10.20 8.73
N ALA A 125 7.32 -10.24 7.92
CA ALA A 125 7.86 -9.06 7.26
C ALA A 125 6.84 -8.40 6.33
N ALA A 126 6.09 -9.21 5.56
CA ALA A 126 5.00 -8.72 4.74
C ALA A 126 3.87 -8.14 5.59
N LEU A 127 3.50 -8.77 6.72
CA LEU A 127 2.48 -8.23 7.63
C LEU A 127 2.89 -6.86 8.15
N VAL A 128 4.11 -6.71 8.67
CA VAL A 128 4.62 -5.44 9.19
C VAL A 128 4.56 -4.35 8.12
N SER A 129 4.94 -4.66 6.88
CA SER A 129 4.88 -3.71 5.76
C SER A 129 3.44 -3.26 5.46
N HIS A 130 2.46 -4.16 5.54
CA HIS A 130 1.06 -3.84 5.27
C HIS A 130 0.37 -3.13 6.44
N LEU A 131 0.78 -3.40 7.68
CA LEU A 131 0.36 -2.61 8.85
C LEU A 131 0.89 -1.19 8.77
N LEU A 132 2.15 -1.02 8.36
CA LEU A 132 2.74 0.30 8.14
C LEU A 132 2.03 1.04 6.99
N PHE A 133 1.73 0.35 5.89
CA PHE A 133 0.91 0.89 4.80
C PHE A 133 -0.43 1.42 5.32
N ALA A 134 -1.17 0.61 6.09
CA ALA A 134 -2.46 0.99 6.62
C ALA A 134 -2.37 2.23 7.53
N LEU A 135 -1.35 2.28 8.39
CA LEU A 135 -1.13 3.40 9.32
C LEU A 135 -0.81 4.69 8.56
N VAL A 136 0.16 4.64 7.63
CA VAL A 136 0.60 5.83 6.87
C VAL A 136 -0.51 6.31 5.95
N LEU A 137 -1.18 5.40 5.24
CA LEU A 137 -2.31 5.72 4.37
C LEU A 137 -3.43 6.43 5.15
N TRP A 138 -3.84 5.86 6.29
CA TRP A 138 -4.86 6.47 7.12
C TRP A 138 -4.44 7.84 7.66
N ALA A 139 -3.24 7.96 8.21
CA ALA A 139 -2.75 9.20 8.79
C ALA A 139 -2.66 10.33 7.75
N LEU A 140 -2.11 10.05 6.56
CA LEU A 140 -2.04 11.02 5.47
C LEU A 140 -3.43 11.36 4.91
N SER A 141 -4.32 10.37 4.78
CA SER A 141 -5.69 10.62 4.34
C SER A 141 -6.45 11.49 5.34
N ALA A 142 -6.33 11.21 6.65
CA ALA A 142 -6.95 12.03 7.69
C ALA A 142 -6.41 13.46 7.70
N TRP A 143 -5.11 13.65 7.44
CA TRP A 143 -4.50 14.96 7.36
C TRP A 143 -4.95 15.76 6.12
N VAL A 144 -5.02 15.11 4.95
CA VAL A 144 -5.31 15.79 3.65
C VAL A 144 -6.79 16.06 3.46
N PHE A 145 -7.67 15.14 3.91
CA PHE A 145 -9.12 15.23 3.70
C PHE A 145 -9.86 15.73 4.95
N GLY A 146 -9.17 15.83 6.09
CA GLY A 146 -9.77 16.14 7.37
C GLY A 146 -10.64 14.98 7.88
N THR A 147 -11.09 15.10 9.10
CA THR A 147 -12.15 14.23 9.62
C THR A 147 -13.48 14.81 9.15
N HIS A 148 -13.93 14.49 7.95
CA HIS A 148 -15.21 14.99 7.38
C HIS A 148 -16.44 14.70 8.23
N HIS A 149 -16.27 14.19 9.44
CA HIS A 149 -17.35 13.83 10.34
C HIS A 149 -17.87 14.94 11.25
N GLU A 150 -17.20 16.09 11.33
CA GLU A 150 -17.71 17.15 12.22
C GLU A 150 -18.70 18.10 11.53
N ALA A 151 -18.59 18.27 10.21
CA ALA A 151 -19.43 19.24 9.50
C ALA A 151 -20.92 18.86 9.41
N HIS A 152 -21.27 17.56 9.42
CA HIS A 152 -22.67 17.13 9.34
C HIS A 152 -23.41 17.09 10.70
N ARG A 153 -22.70 17.12 11.81
CA ARG A 153 -23.35 17.18 13.14
C ARG A 153 -23.81 18.58 13.53
N TYR A 154 -23.29 19.61 12.91
CA TYR A 154 -23.65 21.00 13.20
C TYR A 154 -24.73 21.58 12.28
N SER A 155 -25.10 20.86 11.19
CA SER A 155 -26.17 21.36 10.30
C SER A 155 -27.55 20.84 10.68
N ASP A 156 -27.66 19.87 11.60
CA ASP A 156 -28.93 19.25 12.03
C ASP A 156 -29.26 19.59 13.50
N ALA A 157 -28.59 20.58 14.09
CA ALA A 157 -28.91 21.17 15.40
C ALA A 157 -29.38 22.62 15.25
#